data_18b0980f5bca3ea73c3c7539bb18201e
#
_entry.id   18b0980f5bca3ea73c3c7539bb18201e
#
_cell.length_a   1.000
_cell.length_b   1.000
_cell.length_c   1.000
_cell.angle_alpha   90.00
_cell.angle_beta   90.00
_cell.angle_gamma   90.00
#
_symmetry.space_group_name_H-M   'P 1'
#
loop_
_entity.id
_entity.type
_entity.pdbx_description
1 polymer ?
#
loop_
_entity_poly.entity_id
_entity_poly.type
_entity_poly.pdbx_seq_one_letter_code
_entity_poly.pdbx_strand_id
1 'polypeptide(L)'
;MSSVIMPTSGIHETAIIHPSAKIGKDVSVGPYAVIDEDTEIGDGCVIGAHVTIHPYTKIGKNCHFFPGCSIGAVPQDLKFVGEKSYTIIGDGGSFRECCTVHRACGEGNETRIGNNILMMAYTHVAHNCIVGNNVIMSNVATLAGHVIVEDRAVIGGLSAVHQFCKIGRNAMIGG
;
A
#
# COMPACT_ATOMS: atom_id res chain seq x y z
N MET A 1 -4.01 -6.76 -23.23
CA MET A 1 -2.89 -6.53 -22.29
C MET A 1 -2.43 -7.89 -21.80
N SER A 2 -1.14 -8.16 -21.84
CA SER A 2 -0.59 -9.50 -21.57
C SER A 2 -0.86 -9.94 -20.14
N SER A 3 -1.49 -11.11 -19.97
CA SER A 3 -1.89 -11.73 -18.71
C SER A 3 -0.74 -12.35 -17.91
N VAL A 4 0.51 -12.08 -18.26
CA VAL A 4 1.67 -12.83 -17.72
C VAL A 4 2.11 -12.31 -16.34
N ILE A 5 1.71 -11.13 -15.93
CA ILE A 5 2.23 -10.48 -14.69
C ILE A 5 1.17 -10.39 -13.59
N MET A 6 -0.10 -10.45 -13.96
CA MET A 6 -1.21 -10.40 -13.00
C MET A 6 -2.03 -11.70 -13.12
N PRO A 7 -2.36 -12.33 -12.01
CA PRO A 7 -3.18 -13.54 -12.05
C PRO A 7 -4.55 -13.22 -12.63
N THR A 8 -5.07 -14.14 -13.45
CA THR A 8 -6.38 -13.97 -14.09
C THR A 8 -7.53 -14.44 -13.21
N SER A 9 -7.24 -15.35 -12.27
CA SER A 9 -8.20 -15.81 -11.25
C SER A 9 -7.50 -16.74 -10.23
N GLY A 10 -8.00 -16.74 -9.01
CA GLY A 10 -7.64 -17.69 -7.96
C GLY A 10 -6.26 -17.43 -7.32
N ILE A 11 -5.88 -18.35 -6.44
CA ILE A 11 -4.63 -18.28 -5.67
C ILE A 11 -3.62 -19.20 -6.33
N HIS A 12 -2.45 -18.68 -6.69
CA HIS A 12 -1.37 -19.47 -7.28
C HIS A 12 -0.79 -20.46 -6.25
N GLU A 13 -0.44 -21.67 -6.68
CA GLU A 13 0.05 -22.74 -5.80
C GLU A 13 1.33 -22.41 -5.02
N THR A 14 2.15 -21.48 -5.54
CA THR A 14 3.38 -21.03 -4.87
C THR A 14 3.18 -19.82 -3.96
N ALA A 15 1.95 -19.30 -3.84
CA ALA A 15 1.66 -18.22 -2.91
C ALA A 15 1.66 -18.74 -1.47
N ILE A 16 2.18 -17.96 -0.55
CA ILE A 16 2.21 -18.27 0.88
C ILE A 16 1.19 -17.37 1.57
N ILE A 17 0.15 -17.98 2.12
CA ILE A 17 -0.91 -17.24 2.84
C ILE A 17 -1.00 -17.76 4.26
N HIS A 18 -0.83 -16.87 5.24
CA HIS A 18 -0.95 -17.24 6.65
C HIS A 18 -2.40 -17.68 6.97
N PRO A 19 -2.61 -18.73 7.79
CA PRO A 19 -3.96 -19.25 8.09
C PRO A 19 -4.91 -18.24 8.75
N SER A 20 -4.40 -17.21 9.44
CA SER A 20 -5.22 -16.15 10.03
C SER A 20 -5.60 -15.03 9.05
N ALA A 21 -5.03 -15.01 7.85
CA ALA A 21 -5.35 -14.01 6.84
C ALA A 21 -6.78 -14.20 6.33
N LYS A 22 -7.53 -13.12 6.22
CA LYS A 22 -8.90 -13.11 5.70
C LYS A 22 -8.87 -12.62 4.26
N ILE A 23 -9.19 -13.52 3.34
CA ILE A 23 -9.21 -13.25 1.91
C ILE A 23 -10.66 -13.14 1.44
N GLY A 24 -11.00 -12.02 0.81
CA GLY A 24 -12.34 -11.76 0.26
C GLY A 24 -12.67 -12.63 -0.96
N LYS A 25 -13.87 -12.41 -1.51
CA LYS A 25 -14.33 -13.11 -2.71
C LYS A 25 -13.61 -12.58 -3.94
N ASP A 26 -13.41 -13.44 -4.94
CA ASP A 26 -12.84 -13.10 -6.24
C ASP A 26 -11.45 -12.43 -6.15
N VAL A 27 -10.70 -12.70 -5.09
CA VAL A 27 -9.32 -12.25 -4.94
C VAL A 27 -8.41 -13.16 -5.75
N SER A 28 -7.50 -12.55 -6.51
CA SER A 28 -6.46 -13.26 -7.26
C SER A 28 -5.10 -13.02 -6.61
N VAL A 29 -4.31 -14.08 -6.41
CA VAL A 29 -2.98 -14.02 -5.80
C VAL A 29 -1.96 -14.68 -6.71
N GLY A 30 -0.95 -13.92 -7.13
CA GLY A 30 0.10 -14.34 -8.04
C GLY A 30 1.18 -15.21 -7.40
N PRO A 31 2.08 -15.75 -8.24
CA PRO A 31 3.15 -16.63 -7.77
C PRO A 31 4.10 -15.93 -6.80
N TYR A 32 4.54 -16.68 -5.79
CA TYR A 32 5.48 -16.22 -4.76
C TYR A 32 5.03 -14.98 -3.98
N ALA A 33 3.74 -14.64 -4.02
CA ALA A 33 3.20 -13.62 -3.13
C ALA A 33 3.14 -14.17 -1.70
N VAL A 34 3.38 -13.30 -0.72
CA VAL A 34 3.32 -13.62 0.70
C VAL A 34 2.27 -12.73 1.35
N ILE A 35 1.32 -13.35 2.05
CA ILE A 35 0.28 -12.67 2.83
C ILE A 35 0.41 -13.15 4.27
N ASP A 36 0.85 -12.24 5.13
CA ASP A 36 1.18 -12.53 6.51
C ASP A 36 -0.04 -12.59 7.43
N GLU A 37 0.23 -12.85 8.71
CA GLU A 37 -0.77 -12.99 9.77
C GLU A 37 -1.60 -11.73 9.98
N ASP A 38 -2.83 -11.90 10.47
CA ASP A 38 -3.74 -10.80 10.83
C ASP A 38 -3.96 -9.76 9.72
N THR A 39 -3.91 -10.20 8.46
CA THR A 39 -4.23 -9.38 7.29
C THR A 39 -5.70 -9.55 6.89
N GLU A 40 -6.29 -8.51 6.33
CA GLU A 40 -7.64 -8.53 5.75
C GLU A 40 -7.57 -7.96 4.33
N ILE A 41 -8.02 -8.73 3.34
CA ILE A 41 -8.05 -8.33 1.91
C ILE A 41 -9.49 -8.38 1.43
N GLY A 42 -10.01 -7.24 0.98
CA GLY A 42 -11.37 -7.11 0.47
C GLY A 42 -11.58 -7.80 -0.88
N ASP A 43 -12.86 -7.89 -1.27
CA ASP A 43 -13.29 -8.57 -2.48
C ASP A 43 -12.67 -7.98 -3.76
N GLY A 44 -12.42 -8.81 -4.75
CA GLY A 44 -11.99 -8.40 -6.09
C GLY A 44 -10.56 -7.83 -6.18
N CYS A 45 -9.75 -7.98 -5.13
CA CYS A 45 -8.35 -7.54 -5.17
C CYS A 45 -7.49 -8.45 -6.04
N VAL A 46 -6.49 -7.86 -6.67
CA VAL A 46 -5.49 -8.57 -7.48
C VAL A 46 -4.11 -8.34 -6.88
N ILE A 47 -3.49 -9.39 -6.39
CA ILE A 47 -2.17 -9.40 -5.78
C ILE A 47 -1.18 -10.00 -6.80
N GLY A 48 -0.26 -9.21 -7.30
CA GLY A 48 0.73 -9.62 -8.30
C GLY A 48 1.80 -10.57 -7.74
N ALA A 49 2.67 -11.02 -8.63
CA ALA A 49 3.79 -11.88 -8.25
C ALA A 49 4.75 -11.16 -7.28
N HIS A 50 5.31 -11.92 -6.33
CA HIS A 50 6.29 -11.41 -5.34
C HIS A 50 5.80 -10.19 -4.52
N VAL A 51 4.50 -9.98 -4.41
CA VAL A 51 3.93 -8.98 -3.49
C VAL A 51 3.99 -9.53 -2.08
N THR A 52 4.39 -8.68 -1.13
CA THR A 52 4.32 -9.02 0.30
C THR A 52 3.32 -8.10 0.99
N ILE A 53 2.30 -8.69 1.61
CA ILE A 53 1.36 -8.01 2.50
C ILE A 53 1.73 -8.40 3.92
N HIS A 54 2.25 -7.44 4.68
CA HIS A 54 2.76 -7.65 6.03
C HIS A 54 1.65 -7.67 7.09
N PRO A 55 1.94 -8.14 8.33
CA PRO A 55 0.97 -8.24 9.41
C PRO A 55 0.23 -6.93 9.69
N TYR A 56 -1.01 -7.07 10.19
CA TYR A 56 -1.88 -5.96 10.61
C TYR A 56 -2.27 -5.00 9.48
N THR A 57 -2.23 -5.49 8.24
CA THR A 57 -2.63 -4.72 7.06
C THR A 57 -4.08 -5.04 6.70
N LYS A 58 -4.90 -3.99 6.49
CA LYS A 58 -6.27 -4.09 6.01
C LYS A 58 -6.40 -3.38 4.67
N ILE A 59 -6.90 -4.09 3.68
CA ILE A 59 -7.06 -3.63 2.31
C ILE A 59 -8.54 -3.69 1.95
N GLY A 60 -9.06 -2.60 1.41
CA GLY A 60 -10.42 -2.52 0.87
C GLY A 60 -10.61 -3.36 -0.40
N LYS A 61 -11.67 -3.07 -1.17
CA LYS A 61 -12.06 -3.84 -2.35
C LYS A 61 -11.40 -3.35 -3.63
N ASN A 62 -11.29 -4.23 -4.62
CA ASN A 62 -10.87 -3.91 -5.98
C ASN A 62 -9.51 -3.20 -6.07
N CYS A 63 -8.59 -3.49 -5.15
CA CYS A 63 -7.23 -2.97 -5.21
C CYS A 63 -6.33 -3.86 -6.06
N HIS A 64 -5.40 -3.22 -6.79
CA HIS A 64 -4.43 -3.90 -7.64
C HIS A 64 -3.01 -3.63 -7.15
N PHE A 65 -2.29 -4.68 -6.78
CA PHE A 65 -0.88 -4.62 -6.36
C PHE A 65 -0.03 -5.28 -7.44
N PHE A 66 0.81 -4.51 -8.06
CA PHE A 66 1.74 -4.96 -9.09
C PHE A 66 2.98 -5.64 -8.49
N PRO A 67 3.75 -6.40 -9.28
CA PRO A 67 4.85 -7.20 -8.76
C PRO A 67 5.84 -6.42 -7.89
N GLY A 68 6.28 -7.06 -6.81
CA GLY A 68 7.31 -6.53 -5.91
C GLY A 68 6.84 -5.48 -4.91
N CYS A 69 5.54 -5.19 -4.82
CA CYS A 69 5.02 -4.30 -3.78
C CYS A 69 5.24 -4.90 -2.38
N SER A 70 5.59 -4.03 -1.41
CA SER A 70 5.73 -4.37 0.00
C SER A 70 4.82 -3.46 0.83
N ILE A 71 3.74 -4.03 1.36
CA ILE A 71 2.65 -3.27 1.97
C ILE A 71 2.51 -3.62 3.44
N GLY A 72 2.62 -2.61 4.32
CA GLY A 72 2.51 -2.79 5.77
C GLY A 72 3.80 -3.20 6.46
N ALA A 73 4.95 -3.06 5.81
CA ALA A 73 6.25 -3.37 6.42
C ALA A 73 6.49 -2.55 7.68
N VAL A 74 7.40 -3.04 8.54
CA VAL A 74 7.79 -2.32 9.76
C VAL A 74 8.34 -0.94 9.44
N PRO A 75 8.06 0.07 10.29
CA PRO A 75 8.59 1.41 10.09
C PRO A 75 10.11 1.45 10.06
N GLN A 76 10.66 2.38 9.26
CA GLN A 76 12.09 2.71 9.27
C GLN A 76 12.38 3.83 10.29
N ASP A 77 11.74 3.80 11.43
CA ASP A 77 11.93 4.76 12.52
C ASP A 77 12.65 4.06 13.69
N LEU A 78 13.74 4.66 14.13
CA LEU A 78 14.54 4.14 15.26
C LEU A 78 13.75 4.08 16.58
N LYS A 79 12.62 4.77 16.67
CA LYS A 79 11.73 4.73 17.83
C LYS A 79 10.78 3.54 17.84
N PHE A 80 10.64 2.84 16.71
CA PHE A 80 9.79 1.65 16.63
C PHE A 80 10.41 0.51 17.44
N VAL A 81 9.65 -0.02 18.39
CA VAL A 81 10.11 -1.08 19.33
C VAL A 81 9.31 -2.39 19.16
N GLY A 82 8.55 -2.52 18.09
CA GLY A 82 7.77 -3.73 17.77
C GLY A 82 6.31 -3.68 18.22
N GLU A 83 5.80 -2.51 18.56
CA GLU A 83 4.41 -2.29 18.94
C GLU A 83 3.42 -2.65 17.83
N LYS A 84 2.21 -3.03 18.21
CA LYS A 84 1.14 -3.37 17.27
C LYS A 84 0.54 -2.10 16.68
N SER A 85 0.74 -1.93 15.39
CA SER A 85 0.23 -0.80 14.60
C SER A 85 -0.26 -1.30 13.25
N TYR A 86 -0.92 -0.46 12.48
CA TYR A 86 -1.69 -0.87 11.33
C TYR A 86 -1.34 -0.12 10.05
N THR A 87 -1.64 -0.78 8.92
CA THR A 87 -1.76 -0.16 7.61
C THR A 87 -3.18 -0.36 7.11
N ILE A 88 -3.88 0.73 6.78
CA ILE A 88 -5.26 0.71 6.30
C ILE A 88 -5.31 1.30 4.90
N ILE A 89 -5.81 0.53 3.94
CA ILE A 89 -5.96 0.94 2.54
C ILE A 89 -7.43 0.87 2.16
N GLY A 90 -7.94 1.93 1.53
CA GLY A 90 -9.30 1.99 1.01
C GLY A 90 -9.51 1.18 -0.27
N ASP A 91 -10.60 1.46 -0.97
CA ASP A 91 -11.02 0.72 -2.16
C ASP A 91 -10.37 1.26 -3.45
N GLY A 92 -10.24 0.40 -4.47
CA GLY A 92 -9.94 0.78 -5.86
C GLY A 92 -8.52 1.31 -6.10
N GLY A 93 -7.60 1.12 -5.17
CA GLY A 93 -6.22 1.57 -5.29
C GLY A 93 -5.41 0.76 -6.32
N SER A 94 -4.51 1.43 -7.05
CA SER A 94 -3.54 0.82 -7.95
C SER A 94 -2.12 1.12 -7.44
N PHE A 95 -1.41 0.08 -7.03
CA PHE A 95 -0.06 0.13 -6.48
C PHE A 95 0.89 -0.52 -7.48
N ARG A 96 1.59 0.31 -8.25
CA ARG A 96 2.48 -0.13 -9.32
C ARG A 96 3.75 -0.78 -8.74
N GLU A 97 4.59 -1.25 -9.64
CA GLU A 97 5.73 -2.11 -9.33
C GLU A 97 6.62 -1.54 -8.23
N CYS A 98 6.98 -2.38 -7.27
CA CYS A 98 7.91 -2.05 -6.18
C CYS A 98 7.46 -0.87 -5.29
N CYS A 99 6.17 -0.55 -5.22
CA CYS A 99 5.66 0.40 -4.23
C CYS A 99 5.86 -0.13 -2.81
N THR A 100 6.14 0.77 -1.88
CA THR A 100 6.28 0.42 -0.46
C THR A 100 5.39 1.29 0.42
N VAL A 101 4.74 0.66 1.39
CA VAL A 101 3.93 1.34 2.41
C VAL A 101 4.30 0.75 3.77
N HIS A 102 4.69 1.58 4.72
CA HIS A 102 5.00 1.13 6.07
C HIS A 102 3.82 1.32 7.02
N ARG A 103 3.64 0.38 7.96
CA ARG A 103 2.69 0.54 9.05
C ARG A 103 3.12 1.68 9.99
N ALA A 104 2.23 2.13 10.86
CA ALA A 104 2.52 3.24 11.75
C ALA A 104 3.53 2.86 12.86
N CYS A 105 4.10 3.89 13.49
CA CYS A 105 4.73 3.81 14.81
C CYS A 105 3.72 4.16 15.89
N GLY A 106 3.87 3.57 17.07
CA GLY A 106 3.01 3.77 18.24
C GLY A 106 1.85 2.78 18.29
N GLU A 107 1.60 2.26 19.49
CA GLU A 107 0.57 1.26 19.74
C GLU A 107 -0.79 1.72 19.25
N GLY A 108 -1.44 0.89 18.44
CA GLY A 108 -2.76 1.14 17.86
C GLY A 108 -2.83 2.21 16.76
N ASN A 109 -1.73 2.85 16.42
CA ASN A 109 -1.69 3.86 15.36
C ASN A 109 -1.80 3.24 13.97
N GLU A 110 -2.13 4.08 12.99
CA GLU A 110 -2.36 3.67 11.61
C GLU A 110 -1.59 4.54 10.60
N THR A 111 -1.05 3.92 9.56
CA THR A 111 -0.79 4.56 8.26
C THR A 111 -2.02 4.33 7.41
N ARG A 112 -2.62 5.39 6.90
CA ARG A 112 -3.91 5.33 6.19
C ARG A 112 -3.79 5.84 4.77
N ILE A 113 -4.32 5.05 3.83
CA ILE A 113 -4.41 5.40 2.41
C ILE A 113 -5.89 5.31 2.01
N GLY A 114 -6.40 6.36 1.38
CA GLY A 114 -7.79 6.48 0.95
C GLY A 114 -8.14 5.66 -0.29
N ASN A 115 -9.27 6.00 -0.91
CA ASN A 115 -9.81 5.28 -2.06
C ASN A 115 -9.23 5.78 -3.39
N ASN A 116 -9.25 4.91 -4.42
CA ASN A 116 -8.91 5.23 -5.81
C ASN A 116 -7.53 5.89 -5.96
N ILE A 117 -6.55 5.41 -5.24
CA ILE A 117 -5.18 5.90 -5.27
C ILE A 117 -4.45 5.35 -6.50
N LEU A 118 -3.60 6.16 -7.10
CA LEU A 118 -2.58 5.70 -8.02
C LEU A 118 -1.20 5.95 -7.43
N MET A 119 -0.53 4.89 -7.01
CA MET A 119 0.88 4.90 -6.64
C MET A 119 1.67 4.32 -7.82
N MET A 120 2.39 5.17 -8.56
CA MET A 120 3.24 4.71 -9.67
C MET A 120 4.48 4.01 -9.12
N ALA A 121 5.24 3.36 -10.01
CA ALA A 121 6.35 2.50 -9.63
C ALA A 121 7.36 3.19 -8.70
N TYR A 122 7.86 2.41 -7.72
CA TYR A 122 8.83 2.81 -6.71
C TYR A 122 8.40 3.95 -5.77
N THR A 123 7.11 4.24 -5.67
CA THR A 123 6.63 5.23 -4.69
C THR A 123 6.71 4.67 -3.27
N HIS A 124 6.88 5.57 -2.30
CA HIS A 124 6.99 5.21 -0.90
C HIS A 124 6.06 6.05 -0.02
N VAL A 125 5.35 5.38 0.89
CA VAL A 125 4.59 6.02 1.98
C VAL A 125 5.14 5.50 3.31
N ALA A 126 5.78 6.40 4.07
CA ALA A 126 6.30 6.08 5.39
C ALA A 126 5.19 5.99 6.45
N HIS A 127 5.61 5.65 7.67
CA HIS A 127 4.75 5.44 8.82
C HIS A 127 3.90 6.65 9.20
N ASN A 128 2.72 6.43 9.77
CA ASN A 128 1.80 7.46 10.26
C ASN A 128 1.32 8.49 9.21
N CYS A 129 1.52 8.22 7.93
CA CYS A 129 0.98 9.07 6.88
C CYS A 129 -0.54 8.90 6.76
N ILE A 130 -1.22 10.00 6.39
CA ILE A 130 -2.64 10.00 6.04
C ILE A 130 -2.75 10.52 4.60
N VAL A 131 -3.11 9.64 3.68
CA VAL A 131 -3.29 9.96 2.25
C VAL A 131 -4.78 9.90 1.93
N GLY A 132 -5.33 10.99 1.43
CA GLY A 132 -6.74 11.14 1.05
C GLY A 132 -7.13 10.31 -0.18
N ASN A 133 -8.32 10.59 -0.71
CA ASN A 133 -8.86 9.85 -1.87
C ASN A 133 -8.38 10.45 -3.20
N ASN A 134 -8.31 9.60 -4.24
CA ASN A 134 -7.96 10.01 -5.61
C ASN A 134 -6.61 10.74 -5.72
N VAL A 135 -5.67 10.45 -4.83
CA VAL A 135 -4.32 11.02 -4.87
C VAL A 135 -3.50 10.26 -5.91
N ILE A 136 -2.65 10.97 -6.63
CA ILE A 136 -1.70 10.42 -7.59
C ILE A 136 -0.28 10.66 -7.07
N MET A 137 0.49 9.60 -6.94
CA MET A 137 1.93 9.66 -6.67
C MET A 137 2.68 9.17 -7.89
N SER A 138 3.39 10.07 -8.56
CA SER A 138 4.19 9.74 -9.74
C SER A 138 5.44 8.95 -9.35
N ASN A 139 6.12 8.36 -10.34
CA ASN A 139 7.26 7.47 -10.12
C ASN A 139 8.27 8.03 -9.10
N VAL A 140 8.65 7.18 -8.14
CA VAL A 140 9.67 7.48 -7.11
C VAL A 140 9.26 8.61 -6.14
N ALA A 141 8.02 9.09 -6.19
CA ALA A 141 7.53 10.05 -5.19
C ALA A 141 7.55 9.42 -3.79
N THR A 142 8.04 10.17 -2.81
CA THR A 142 8.29 9.66 -1.45
C THR A 142 7.66 10.56 -0.40
N LEU A 143 6.89 9.97 0.51
CA LEU A 143 6.38 10.64 1.71
C LEU A 143 7.15 10.15 2.93
N ALA A 144 7.80 11.06 3.65
CA ALA A 144 8.38 10.76 4.96
C ALA A 144 7.27 10.59 6.03
N GLY A 145 7.63 10.24 7.26
CA GLY A 145 6.67 9.97 8.32
C GLY A 145 5.73 11.14 8.65
N HIS A 146 4.50 10.85 9.07
CA HIS A 146 3.50 11.82 9.51
C HIS A 146 3.07 12.86 8.46
N VAL A 147 3.24 12.58 7.18
CA VAL A 147 2.77 13.46 6.10
C VAL A 147 1.26 13.28 5.92
N ILE A 148 0.55 14.40 5.75
CA ILE A 148 -0.87 14.41 5.41
C ILE A 148 -1.02 14.89 3.96
N VAL A 149 -1.66 14.09 3.12
CA VAL A 149 -2.00 14.43 1.74
C VAL A 149 -3.52 14.44 1.62
N GLU A 150 -4.10 15.58 1.31
CA GLU A 150 -5.55 15.69 1.13
C GLU A 150 -5.99 15.18 -0.26
N ASP A 151 -7.32 15.03 -0.43
CA ASP A 151 -7.92 14.45 -1.64
C ASP A 151 -7.46 15.12 -2.93
N ARG A 152 -7.29 14.33 -4.00
CA ARG A 152 -6.98 14.74 -5.36
C ARG A 152 -5.67 15.53 -5.51
N ALA A 153 -4.77 15.43 -4.54
CA ALA A 153 -3.43 15.98 -4.71
C ALA A 153 -2.61 15.11 -5.68
N VAL A 154 -1.67 15.72 -6.37
CA VAL A 154 -0.74 15.07 -7.29
C VAL A 154 0.68 15.34 -6.79
N ILE A 155 1.45 14.27 -6.56
CA ILE A 155 2.86 14.34 -6.17
C ILE A 155 3.70 13.97 -7.40
N GLY A 156 4.49 14.91 -7.90
CA GLY A 156 5.34 14.74 -9.07
C GLY A 156 6.44 13.72 -8.86
N GLY A 157 6.97 13.22 -9.98
CA GLY A 157 8.02 12.20 -9.93
C GLY A 157 9.31 12.69 -9.27
N LEU A 158 10.01 11.79 -8.58
CA LEU A 158 11.23 12.08 -7.83
C LEU A 158 11.09 13.11 -6.69
N SER A 159 9.86 13.55 -6.40
CA SER A 159 9.62 14.46 -5.27
C SER A 159 9.73 13.72 -3.94
N ALA A 160 10.29 14.38 -2.94
CA ALA A 160 10.30 13.92 -1.55
C ALA A 160 9.62 14.94 -0.65
N VAL A 161 8.66 14.49 0.16
CA VAL A 161 7.92 15.32 1.11
C VAL A 161 8.44 15.04 2.51
N HIS A 162 8.93 16.10 3.17
CA HIS A 162 9.51 16.00 4.51
C HIS A 162 8.44 15.66 5.57
N GLN A 163 8.89 15.08 6.70
CA GLN A 163 8.02 14.74 7.83
C GLN A 163 7.14 15.90 8.27
N PHE A 164 5.92 15.58 8.73
CA PHE A 164 4.94 16.51 9.28
C PHE A 164 4.43 17.58 8.29
N CYS A 165 4.78 17.49 7.01
CA CYS A 165 4.22 18.35 5.98
C CYS A 165 2.76 17.99 5.69
N LYS A 166 1.99 19.00 5.29
CA LYS A 166 0.63 18.84 4.81
C LYS A 166 0.52 19.34 3.37
N ILE A 167 -0.03 18.50 2.50
CA ILE A 167 -0.34 18.82 1.09
C ILE A 167 -1.84 18.97 0.97
N GLY A 168 -2.28 20.18 0.57
CA GLY A 168 -3.69 20.52 0.47
C GLY A 168 -4.42 19.83 -0.67
N ARG A 169 -5.73 19.86 -0.60
CA ARG A 169 -6.64 19.29 -1.61
C ARG A 169 -6.38 19.90 -3.00
N ASN A 170 -6.34 19.07 -4.04
CA ASN A 170 -6.06 19.43 -5.42
C ASN A 170 -4.69 20.10 -5.63
N ALA A 171 -3.79 20.10 -4.64
CA ALA A 171 -2.45 20.63 -4.83
C ALA A 171 -1.65 19.77 -5.80
N MET A 172 -0.72 20.39 -6.53
CA MET A 172 0.25 19.72 -7.38
C MET A 172 1.66 20.06 -6.90
N ILE A 173 2.41 19.03 -6.54
CA ILE A 173 3.84 19.13 -6.22
C ILE A 173 4.60 18.80 -7.51
N GLY A 174 5.45 19.71 -7.97
CA GLY A 174 6.33 19.46 -9.11
C GLY A 174 7.38 18.39 -8.82
N GLY A 175 7.89 17.79 -9.87
CA GLY A 175 9.01 16.84 -9.79
C GLY A 175 10.36 17.54 -9.89
#